data_633488d698c8bd2ff7e2ff2d0a452de2
#
_entry.id   633488d698c8bd2ff7e2ff2d0a452de2
#
_cell.length_a   1.000
_cell.length_b   1.000
_cell.length_c   1.000
_cell.angle_alpha   90.00
_cell.angle_beta   90.00
_cell.angle_gamma   90.00
#
_symmetry.space_group_name_H-M   'P 1'
#
loop_
_entity.id
_entity.type
_entity.pdbx_description
1 polymer ?
#
loop_
_entity_poly.entity_id
_entity_poly.type
_entity_poly.pdbx_seq_one_letter_code
_entity_poly.pdbx_strand_id
1 'polypeptide(L)'
;PISDQQTPQSDVMQMDHSQHHQLATEPQPVVQQKQSSSDGTDHASHIKEHGGQVYQQTIFESKWLRNEDGEGILKSEFETRIGTDENKVFIKIHADQAESQQAEYDAKLLYSRMLSDFWDVQAGLRYLNNQNREVDQEQVGAVVGIHGLTPYFFETDAYLFVGQDQQVSFTLETERDVLLTQKLIFKPYLDINVIFSDDSNYAKKSSLSTTQLGLETRYEINKKVMPFVDVAYGYNKGSEETAWQQHSSSKNERLYGGGIRFKF
;
A
#
# COMPACT_ATOMS: atom_id res chain seq x y z
N PRO A 1 -9.65 -79.53 -14.47
CA PRO A 1 -10.52 -79.37 -13.35
C PRO A 1 -10.42 -77.98 -12.74
N ILE A 2 -11.46 -77.25 -13.01
CA ILE A 2 -12.49 -76.79 -12.08
C ILE A 2 -11.98 -76.13 -10.84
N SER A 3 -12.24 -74.82 -10.72
CA SER A 3 -13.21 -74.31 -9.77
C SER A 3 -13.43 -72.81 -9.91
N ASP A 4 -14.70 -72.49 -9.96
CA ASP A 4 -15.30 -71.15 -9.77
C ASP A 4 -14.85 -70.45 -8.50
N GLN A 5 -14.65 -69.11 -8.55
CA GLN A 5 -14.86 -68.28 -7.37
C GLN A 5 -15.53 -66.96 -7.79
N GLN A 6 -16.68 -66.80 -7.18
CA GLN A 6 -17.63 -65.73 -7.23
C GLN A 6 -17.02 -64.43 -6.69
N THR A 7 -17.30 -63.34 -7.35
CA THR A 7 -17.15 -61.95 -6.89
C THR A 7 -18.29 -61.59 -5.95
N PRO A 8 -18.07 -60.93 -4.79
CA PRO A 8 -19.14 -60.33 -4.02
C PRO A 8 -19.52 -58.95 -4.51
N GLN A 9 -20.81 -58.77 -4.74
CA GLN A 9 -21.49 -57.50 -4.99
C GLN A 9 -21.40 -56.61 -3.75
N SER A 10 -21.03 -55.34 -3.96
CA SER A 10 -21.14 -54.31 -2.98
C SER A 10 -22.53 -53.69 -2.97
N ASP A 11 -23.23 -53.82 -1.87
CA ASP A 11 -24.51 -53.20 -1.58
C ASP A 11 -24.41 -51.69 -1.53
N VAL A 12 -25.20 -51.03 -2.34
CA VAL A 12 -25.45 -49.58 -2.28
C VAL A 12 -26.60 -49.38 -1.29
N MET A 13 -26.29 -48.81 -0.12
CA MET A 13 -27.32 -48.36 0.82
C MET A 13 -28.02 -47.11 0.30
N GLN A 14 -29.25 -47.29 -0.09
CA GLN A 14 -30.20 -46.23 -0.44
C GLN A 14 -30.90 -45.81 0.86
N MET A 15 -30.64 -44.57 1.33
CA MET A 15 -31.36 -43.96 2.45
C MET A 15 -32.71 -43.43 1.95
N ASP A 16 -33.76 -44.03 2.44
CA ASP A 16 -35.14 -43.60 2.25
C ASP A 16 -35.51 -42.60 3.35
N HIS A 17 -35.84 -41.36 2.96
CA HIS A 17 -36.29 -40.27 3.83
C HIS A 17 -37.80 -40.05 3.69
N SER A 18 -38.62 -41.03 4.10
CA SER A 18 -40.05 -40.85 4.20
C SER A 18 -40.61 -41.40 5.50
N GLN A 19 -40.57 -40.56 6.56
CA GLN A 19 -41.54 -40.68 7.66
C GLN A 19 -41.85 -39.31 8.28
N HIS A 20 -42.92 -38.71 7.78
CA HIS A 20 -43.59 -37.61 8.45
C HIS A 20 -44.41 -38.14 9.61
N HIS A 21 -44.06 -37.75 10.83
CA HIS A 21 -44.98 -37.80 11.94
C HIS A 21 -45.79 -36.52 12.03
N GLN A 22 -47.09 -36.66 11.78
CA GLN A 22 -48.13 -35.67 12.15
C GLN A 22 -48.29 -35.63 13.68
N LEU A 23 -48.19 -34.45 14.27
CA LEU A 23 -48.75 -34.17 15.59
C LEU A 23 -49.30 -32.75 15.64
N ALA A 24 -50.63 -32.75 15.83
CA ALA A 24 -51.50 -31.80 16.52
C ALA A 24 -51.31 -30.28 16.34
N THR A 25 -52.30 -29.75 15.76
CA THR A 25 -52.72 -28.32 15.56
C THR A 25 -53.00 -27.61 16.88
N GLU A 26 -52.30 -26.50 17.13
CA GLU A 26 -52.83 -25.41 17.99
C GLU A 26 -52.97 -24.13 17.11
N PRO A 27 -54.01 -23.35 17.25
CA PRO A 27 -54.27 -22.19 16.40
C PRO A 27 -53.46 -20.97 16.87
N GLN A 28 -52.55 -20.50 15.99
CA GLN A 28 -51.87 -19.22 16.16
C GLN A 28 -52.66 -18.08 15.50
N PRO A 29 -52.60 -16.84 16.03
CA PRO A 29 -53.41 -15.73 15.54
C PRO A 29 -52.93 -15.24 14.17
N VAL A 30 -53.90 -14.98 13.29
CA VAL A 30 -53.72 -14.43 11.96
C VAL A 30 -53.11 -13.03 12.05
N VAL A 31 -51.84 -12.87 11.76
CA VAL A 31 -51.22 -11.57 11.48
C VAL A 31 -51.48 -11.28 10.00
N GLN A 32 -52.31 -10.31 9.75
CA GLN A 32 -52.55 -9.77 8.42
C GLN A 32 -51.25 -9.26 7.83
N GLN A 33 -50.71 -9.94 6.83
CA GLN A 33 -49.68 -9.43 5.96
C GLN A 33 -50.31 -8.29 5.13
N LYS A 34 -49.89 -7.07 5.46
CA LYS A 34 -50.08 -5.91 4.58
C LYS A 34 -49.23 -6.14 3.33
N GLN A 35 -49.87 -6.44 2.22
CA GLN A 35 -49.27 -6.34 0.90
C GLN A 35 -48.87 -4.87 0.67
N SER A 36 -47.59 -4.56 0.81
CA SER A 36 -47.03 -3.32 0.30
C SER A 36 -46.61 -3.57 -1.15
N SER A 37 -47.25 -2.82 -2.01
CA SER A 37 -46.97 -2.67 -3.42
C SER A 37 -45.45 -2.43 -3.64
N SER A 38 -44.83 -3.29 -4.43
CA SER A 38 -43.49 -3.12 -4.94
C SER A 38 -43.41 -1.90 -5.84
N ASP A 39 -42.84 -0.83 -5.32
CA ASP A 39 -42.37 0.29 -6.14
C ASP A 39 -40.85 0.21 -6.22
N GLY A 40 -40.32 0.37 -7.42
CA GLY A 40 -38.96 0.02 -7.83
C GLY A 40 -37.81 0.86 -7.26
N THR A 41 -37.70 0.93 -5.93
CA THR A 41 -36.62 1.67 -5.24
C THR A 41 -35.62 0.79 -4.45
N ASP A 42 -35.82 -0.53 -4.46
CA ASP A 42 -34.98 -1.43 -3.61
C ASP A 42 -33.57 -1.68 -4.15
N HIS A 43 -33.32 -1.45 -5.45
CA HIS A 43 -31.96 -1.62 -5.99
C HIS A 43 -30.98 -0.54 -5.53
N ALA A 44 -31.46 0.67 -5.24
CA ALA A 44 -30.61 1.75 -4.76
C ALA A 44 -30.22 1.63 -3.28
N SER A 45 -31.04 0.93 -2.46
CA SER A 45 -30.77 0.69 -1.05
C SER A 45 -29.74 -0.45 -0.87
N HIS A 46 -29.80 -1.51 -1.68
CA HIS A 46 -28.82 -2.59 -1.65
C HIS A 46 -27.41 -2.15 -2.07
N ILE A 47 -27.31 -1.20 -3.01
CA ILE A 47 -26.03 -0.60 -3.41
C ILE A 47 -25.44 0.24 -2.26
N LYS A 48 -26.28 0.88 -1.43
CA LYS A 48 -25.82 1.61 -0.24
C LYS A 48 -25.36 0.72 0.90
N GLU A 49 -25.86 -0.50 1.02
CA GLU A 49 -25.49 -1.42 2.10
C GLU A 49 -24.10 -2.07 1.87
N HIS A 50 -23.62 -2.19 0.65
CA HIS A 50 -22.37 -2.87 0.32
C HIS A 50 -21.25 -2.00 -0.26
N GLY A 51 -21.53 -0.76 -0.70
CA GLY A 51 -20.53 0.09 -1.36
C GLY A 51 -20.36 1.50 -0.79
N GLY A 52 -21.13 1.90 0.23
CA GLY A 52 -21.19 3.27 0.72
C GLY A 52 -20.59 3.54 2.10
N GLN A 53 -20.01 2.53 2.76
CA GLN A 53 -19.42 2.74 4.07
C GLN A 53 -18.07 3.46 3.92
N VAL A 54 -17.96 4.63 4.55
CA VAL A 54 -16.69 5.35 4.64
C VAL A 54 -15.83 4.71 5.74
N TYR A 55 -14.62 4.36 5.40
CA TYR A 55 -13.62 3.87 6.35
C TYR A 55 -12.39 4.78 6.33
N GLN A 56 -11.66 4.75 7.42
CA GLN A 56 -10.38 5.41 7.57
C GLN A 56 -9.34 4.41 8.04
N GLN A 57 -8.16 4.48 7.46
CA GLN A 57 -6.99 3.76 7.95
C GLN A 57 -5.82 4.74 7.99
N THR A 58 -5.10 4.74 9.11
CA THR A 58 -3.92 5.57 9.29
C THR A 58 -2.74 4.69 9.70
N ILE A 59 -1.61 4.88 9.04
CA ILE A 59 -0.33 4.23 9.34
C ILE A 59 0.69 5.32 9.62
N PHE A 60 1.43 5.16 10.68
CA PHE A 60 2.62 5.95 10.99
C PHE A 60 3.79 5.00 11.21
N GLU A 61 4.89 5.28 10.54
CA GLU A 61 6.13 4.52 10.66
C GLU A 61 7.28 5.48 10.91
N SER A 62 8.20 5.10 11.79
CA SER A 62 9.43 5.86 11.98
C SER A 62 10.57 4.87 12.19
N LYS A 63 11.68 5.09 11.44
CA LYS A 63 12.86 4.24 11.49
C LYS A 63 14.14 5.06 11.48
N TRP A 64 15.11 4.57 12.23
CA TRP A 64 16.48 5.05 12.20
C TRP A 64 17.34 4.07 11.43
N LEU A 65 17.97 4.54 10.35
CA LEU A 65 18.89 3.77 9.52
C LEU A 65 20.29 4.33 9.62
N ARG A 66 21.28 3.48 9.51
CA ARG A 66 22.70 3.84 9.41
C ARG A 66 23.31 3.22 8.15
N ASN A 67 24.22 3.97 7.54
CA ASN A 67 25.03 3.46 6.44
C ASN A 67 26.36 2.86 6.96
N GLU A 68 27.18 2.32 6.05
CA GLU A 68 28.50 1.73 6.37
C GLU A 68 29.48 2.77 6.93
N ASP A 69 29.33 4.03 6.56
CA ASP A 69 30.19 5.14 7.01
C ASP A 69 29.79 5.62 8.44
N GLY A 70 28.71 5.07 8.99
CA GLY A 70 28.20 5.40 10.32
C GLY A 70 27.26 6.60 10.34
N GLU A 71 26.92 7.18 9.19
CA GLU A 71 25.96 8.27 9.08
C GLU A 71 24.54 7.75 9.30
N GLY A 72 23.79 8.45 10.14
CA GLY A 72 22.41 8.08 10.48
C GLY A 72 21.40 8.94 9.74
N ILE A 73 20.25 8.33 9.42
CA ILE A 73 19.08 9.01 8.88
C ILE A 73 17.82 8.55 9.61
N LEU A 74 17.04 9.49 10.07
CA LEU A 74 15.68 9.26 10.58
C LEU A 74 14.72 9.40 9.41
N LYS A 75 13.97 8.35 9.11
CA LYS A 75 12.89 8.35 8.14
C LYS A 75 11.58 8.16 8.85
N SER A 76 10.61 9.02 8.56
CA SER A 76 9.27 8.93 9.12
C SER A 76 8.24 9.03 8.01
N GLU A 77 7.27 8.14 8.05
CA GLU A 77 6.21 8.03 7.05
C GLU A 77 4.86 8.08 7.74
N PHE A 78 3.98 8.88 7.19
CA PHE A 78 2.59 8.97 7.60
C PHE A 78 1.71 8.77 6.38
N GLU A 79 0.82 7.82 6.45
CA GLU A 79 -0.20 7.61 5.43
C GLU A 79 -1.57 7.53 6.09
N THR A 80 -2.53 8.26 5.55
CA THR A 80 -3.93 8.07 5.88
C THR A 80 -4.77 7.99 4.60
N ARG A 81 -5.69 7.04 4.57
CA ARG A 81 -6.67 6.89 3.51
C ARG A 81 -8.07 6.97 4.10
N ILE A 82 -8.92 7.76 3.46
CA ILE A 82 -10.30 8.02 3.90
C ILE A 82 -11.20 7.92 2.68
N GLY A 83 -12.27 7.16 2.77
CA GLY A 83 -13.24 7.04 1.69
C GLY A 83 -13.98 5.73 1.67
N THR A 84 -14.59 5.44 0.54
CA THR A 84 -15.27 4.18 0.22
C THR A 84 -14.34 3.27 -0.57
N ASP A 85 -14.80 2.06 -0.90
CA ASP A 85 -14.04 1.16 -1.77
C ASP A 85 -13.77 1.76 -3.15
N GLU A 86 -14.72 2.53 -3.69
CA GLU A 86 -14.60 3.11 -5.03
C GLU A 86 -13.84 4.43 -5.07
N ASN A 87 -13.99 5.28 -4.04
CA ASN A 87 -13.48 6.65 -4.02
C ASN A 87 -12.80 6.94 -2.68
N LYS A 88 -11.52 7.26 -2.71
CA LYS A 88 -10.69 7.48 -1.52
C LYS A 88 -9.86 8.73 -1.69
N VAL A 89 -9.50 9.34 -0.59
CA VAL A 89 -8.46 10.37 -0.50
C VAL A 89 -7.31 9.79 0.29
N PHE A 90 -6.09 9.91 -0.25
CA PHE A 90 -4.85 9.57 0.42
C PHE A 90 -4.10 10.84 0.77
N ILE A 91 -3.56 10.86 1.98
CA ILE A 91 -2.55 11.82 2.41
C ILE A 91 -1.33 10.99 2.77
N LYS A 92 -0.22 11.19 2.04
CA LYS A 92 1.06 10.53 2.29
C LYS A 92 2.09 11.61 2.61
N ILE A 93 2.80 11.47 3.72
CA ILE A 93 3.85 12.41 4.14
C ILE A 93 5.08 11.60 4.49
N HIS A 94 6.20 11.90 3.85
CA HIS A 94 7.51 11.36 4.16
C HIS A 94 8.37 12.49 4.71
N ALA A 95 9.09 12.22 5.78
CA ALA A 95 10.02 13.14 6.39
C ALA A 95 11.36 12.44 6.62
N ASP A 96 12.39 12.90 5.96
CA ASP A 96 13.74 12.37 6.06
C ASP A 96 14.65 13.40 6.73
N GLN A 97 15.40 12.97 7.72
CA GLN A 97 16.36 13.82 8.45
C GLN A 97 17.67 13.09 8.63
N ALA A 98 18.70 13.49 7.89
CA ALA A 98 20.07 13.03 8.10
C ALA A 98 20.70 13.72 9.30
N GLU A 99 21.72 13.11 9.89
CA GLU A 99 22.48 13.70 11.00
C GLU A 99 23.00 15.09 10.60
N SER A 100 22.80 16.08 11.48
CA SER A 100 23.24 17.47 11.28
C SER A 100 22.58 18.23 10.12
N GLN A 101 21.47 17.71 9.59
CA GLN A 101 20.67 18.37 8.56
C GLN A 101 19.25 18.68 9.04
N GLN A 102 18.61 19.61 8.37
CA GLN A 102 17.19 19.89 8.55
C GLN A 102 16.36 18.79 7.89
N ALA A 103 15.15 18.56 8.39
CA ALA A 103 14.26 17.58 7.81
C ALA A 103 13.80 18.00 6.40
N GLU A 104 13.74 17.04 5.51
CA GLU A 104 13.14 17.16 4.18
C GLU A 104 11.75 16.53 4.22
N TYR A 105 10.77 17.18 3.58
CA TYR A 105 9.38 16.72 3.57
C TYR A 105 8.91 16.49 2.13
N ASP A 106 8.22 15.40 1.92
CA ASP A 106 7.49 15.07 0.69
C ASP A 106 6.05 14.74 1.07
N ALA A 107 5.12 15.63 0.77
CA ALA A 107 3.70 15.44 1.07
C ALA A 107 2.91 15.29 -0.23
N LYS A 108 2.03 14.28 -0.28
CA LYS A 108 1.16 13.98 -1.42
C LYS A 108 -0.29 13.97 -0.95
N LEU A 109 -1.13 14.70 -1.67
CA LEU A 109 -2.58 14.64 -1.52
C LEU A 109 -3.17 14.05 -2.80
N LEU A 110 -3.74 12.86 -2.71
CA LEU A 110 -4.19 12.07 -3.86
C LEU A 110 -5.67 11.75 -3.76
N TYR A 111 -6.39 11.97 -4.83
CA TYR A 111 -7.69 11.37 -5.05
C TYR A 111 -7.50 10.03 -5.76
N SER A 112 -8.10 8.98 -5.22
CA SER A 112 -8.00 7.61 -5.69
C SER A 112 -9.37 7.10 -6.11
N ARG A 113 -9.46 6.57 -7.31
CA ARG A 113 -10.68 5.95 -7.84
C ARG A 113 -10.40 4.53 -8.29
N MET A 114 -11.23 3.61 -7.83
CA MET A 114 -11.14 2.22 -8.23
C MET A 114 -11.34 2.07 -9.74
N LEU A 115 -10.38 1.44 -10.40
CA LEU A 115 -10.40 1.09 -11.82
C LEU A 115 -10.80 -0.38 -12.00
N SER A 116 -10.35 -1.24 -11.10
CA SER A 116 -10.68 -2.66 -11.03
C SER A 116 -10.55 -3.14 -9.58
N ASP A 117 -10.90 -4.38 -9.30
CA ASP A 117 -10.81 -4.98 -7.96
C ASP A 117 -9.41 -4.92 -7.34
N PHE A 118 -8.37 -4.78 -8.16
CA PHE A 118 -6.97 -4.78 -7.72
C PHE A 118 -6.23 -3.46 -7.98
N TRP A 119 -6.84 -2.51 -8.68
CA TRP A 119 -6.17 -1.30 -9.12
C TRP A 119 -7.02 -0.06 -8.95
N ASP A 120 -6.43 0.94 -8.33
CA ASP A 120 -6.92 2.31 -8.28
C ASP A 120 -6.08 3.20 -9.20
N VAL A 121 -6.72 4.14 -9.90
CA VAL A 121 -6.05 5.28 -10.52
C VAL A 121 -6.02 6.42 -9.52
N GLN A 122 -4.88 7.09 -9.42
CA GLN A 122 -4.69 8.18 -8.47
C GLN A 122 -4.20 9.43 -9.18
N ALA A 123 -4.69 10.59 -8.75
CA ALA A 123 -4.23 11.89 -9.22
C ALA A 123 -4.26 12.91 -8.09
N GLY A 124 -3.34 13.86 -8.10
CA GLY A 124 -3.28 14.85 -7.04
C GLY A 124 -2.09 15.81 -7.13
N LEU A 125 -1.71 16.30 -5.97
CA LEU A 125 -0.61 17.25 -5.80
C LEU A 125 0.47 16.67 -4.91
N ARG A 126 1.71 17.07 -5.20
CA ARG A 126 2.89 16.81 -4.40
C ARG A 126 3.50 18.13 -3.95
N TYR A 127 3.84 18.22 -2.68
CA TYR A 127 4.57 19.32 -2.09
C TYR A 127 5.89 18.80 -1.53
N LEU A 128 6.99 19.41 -1.94
CA LEU A 128 8.33 19.12 -1.44
C LEU A 128 8.82 20.33 -0.65
N ASN A 129 9.44 20.09 0.50
CA ASN A 129 10.13 21.12 1.27
C ASN A 129 11.50 20.58 1.71
N ASN A 130 12.55 21.32 1.36
CA ASN A 130 13.92 21.01 1.75
C ASN A 130 14.61 22.30 2.27
N GLN A 131 14.63 22.44 3.57
CA GLN A 131 15.22 23.60 4.23
C GLN A 131 16.76 23.61 4.19
N ASN A 132 17.40 22.54 3.71
CA ASN A 132 18.85 22.49 3.50
C ASN A 132 19.28 23.24 2.21
N ARG A 133 18.31 23.65 1.39
CA ARG A 133 18.55 24.41 0.16
C ARG A 133 18.57 25.91 0.45
N GLU A 134 19.41 26.65 -0.28
CA GLU A 134 19.46 28.12 -0.18
C GLU A 134 18.32 28.79 -0.96
N VAL A 135 17.94 28.18 -2.10
CA VAL A 135 16.84 28.63 -2.97
C VAL A 135 15.93 27.43 -3.26
N ASP A 136 14.72 27.66 -3.76
CA ASP A 136 13.76 26.62 -4.15
C ASP A 136 13.54 25.58 -3.04
N GLN A 137 13.42 26.06 -1.81
CA GLN A 137 13.16 25.22 -0.67
C GLN A 137 11.82 24.51 -0.79
N GLU A 138 10.85 25.17 -1.42
CA GLU A 138 9.49 24.66 -1.60
C GLU A 138 9.21 24.42 -3.07
N GLN A 139 8.65 23.26 -3.40
CA GLN A 139 8.26 22.89 -4.75
C GLN A 139 6.89 22.24 -4.76
N VAL A 140 6.06 22.60 -5.73
CA VAL A 140 4.74 21.98 -5.92
C VAL A 140 4.70 21.35 -7.31
N GLY A 141 4.15 20.15 -7.39
CA GLY A 141 3.97 19.43 -8.63
C GLY A 141 2.65 18.68 -8.70
N ALA A 142 2.28 18.28 -9.89
CA ALA A 142 1.19 17.36 -10.13
C ALA A 142 1.68 15.92 -10.07
N VAL A 143 0.81 15.01 -9.66
CA VAL A 143 1.07 13.58 -9.61
C VAL A 143 -0.10 12.81 -10.20
N VAL A 144 0.21 11.81 -11.01
CA VAL A 144 -0.76 10.85 -11.53
C VAL A 144 -0.13 9.46 -11.49
N GLY A 145 -0.91 8.45 -11.17
CA GLY A 145 -0.39 7.10 -11.10
C GLY A 145 -1.44 6.05 -10.81
N ILE A 146 -0.96 4.89 -10.46
CA ILE A 146 -1.77 3.73 -10.09
C ILE A 146 -1.29 3.17 -8.75
N HIS A 147 -2.23 2.69 -7.97
CA HIS A 147 -2.02 1.99 -6.71
C HIS A 147 -2.77 0.67 -6.74
N GLY A 148 -2.16 -0.42 -6.32
CA GLY A 148 -2.88 -1.69 -6.29
C GLY A 148 -2.02 -2.91 -6.06
N LEU A 149 -2.59 -4.08 -6.34
CA LEU A 149 -1.96 -5.37 -6.14
C LEU A 149 -1.55 -5.98 -7.47
N THR A 150 -0.25 -6.17 -7.66
CA THR A 150 0.31 -6.96 -8.75
C THR A 150 0.18 -8.46 -8.50
N PRO A 151 0.46 -9.34 -9.50
CA PRO A 151 0.55 -10.78 -9.28
C PRO A 151 1.44 -11.12 -8.08
N TYR A 152 1.08 -12.19 -7.37
CA TYR A 152 1.71 -12.62 -6.12
C TYR A 152 1.50 -11.66 -4.93
N PHE A 153 0.47 -10.78 -4.98
CA PHE A 153 0.08 -9.88 -3.90
C PHE A 153 1.15 -8.87 -3.47
N PHE A 154 1.95 -8.39 -4.42
CA PHE A 154 2.78 -7.21 -4.18
C PHE A 154 1.91 -5.96 -4.26
N GLU A 155 1.86 -5.20 -3.18
CA GLU A 155 1.31 -3.84 -3.18
C GLU A 155 2.27 -2.96 -3.98
N THR A 156 1.73 -2.24 -4.96
CA THR A 156 2.55 -1.50 -5.93
C THR A 156 1.96 -0.12 -6.17
N ASP A 157 2.82 0.89 -6.00
CA ASP A 157 2.58 2.28 -6.31
C ASP A 157 3.47 2.70 -7.49
N ALA A 158 2.86 3.21 -8.54
CA ALA A 158 3.59 3.73 -9.69
C ALA A 158 3.09 5.13 -10.02
N TYR A 159 3.95 6.16 -9.86
CA TYR A 159 3.59 7.55 -10.03
C TYR A 159 4.48 8.25 -11.04
N LEU A 160 3.86 9.08 -11.87
CA LEU A 160 4.50 10.11 -12.70
C LEU A 160 4.30 11.47 -12.03
N PHE A 161 5.38 12.18 -11.80
CA PHE A 161 5.41 13.52 -11.23
C PHE A 161 5.80 14.53 -12.30
N VAL A 162 5.10 15.65 -12.30
CA VAL A 162 5.40 16.81 -13.15
C VAL A 162 5.47 18.03 -12.25
N GLY A 163 6.64 18.60 -12.11
CA GLY A 163 6.94 19.74 -11.24
C GLY A 163 7.27 21.01 -12.01
N GLN A 164 7.78 21.98 -11.27
CA GLN A 164 8.36 23.21 -11.79
C GLN A 164 9.70 22.89 -12.50
N ASP A 165 10.25 23.85 -13.24
CA ASP A 165 11.55 23.75 -13.91
C ASP A 165 11.73 22.47 -14.74
N GLN A 166 10.71 22.13 -15.51
CA GLN A 166 10.66 20.94 -16.37
C GLN A 166 10.95 19.61 -15.63
N GLN A 167 10.69 19.59 -14.33
CA GLN A 167 10.87 18.36 -13.55
C GLN A 167 9.83 17.31 -13.97
N VAL A 168 10.31 16.18 -14.47
CA VAL A 168 9.51 15.00 -14.78
C VAL A 168 10.21 13.79 -14.21
N SER A 169 9.54 13.08 -13.30
CA SER A 169 10.07 11.88 -12.69
C SER A 169 9.02 10.78 -12.55
N PHE A 170 9.49 9.56 -12.48
CA PHE A 170 8.67 8.37 -12.25
C PHE A 170 9.19 7.63 -11.03
N THR A 171 8.27 7.25 -10.15
CA THR A 171 8.58 6.36 -9.02
C THR A 171 7.81 5.05 -9.13
N LEU A 172 8.45 3.98 -8.73
CA LEU A 172 7.86 2.67 -8.54
C LEU A 172 8.23 2.18 -7.15
N GLU A 173 7.24 1.95 -6.32
CA GLU A 173 7.39 1.36 -5.00
C GLU A 173 6.61 0.04 -5.00
N THR A 174 7.23 -1.04 -4.59
CA THR A 174 6.57 -2.34 -4.51
C THR A 174 7.01 -3.10 -3.29
N GLU A 175 6.05 -3.63 -2.55
CA GLU A 175 6.30 -4.35 -1.31
C GLU A 175 5.32 -5.51 -1.12
N ARG A 176 5.68 -6.46 -0.25
CA ARG A 176 4.80 -7.57 0.07
C ARG A 176 4.98 -8.02 1.51
N ASP A 177 3.89 -8.11 2.24
CA ASP A 177 3.86 -8.73 3.56
C ASP A 177 3.79 -10.25 3.43
N VAL A 178 4.80 -10.95 3.94
CA VAL A 178 4.88 -12.40 4.04
C VAL A 178 4.85 -12.81 5.51
N LEU A 179 3.78 -13.46 5.93
CA LEU A 179 3.66 -13.96 7.30
C LEU A 179 4.50 -15.23 7.47
N LEU A 180 5.60 -15.13 8.21
CA LEU A 180 6.40 -16.31 8.60
C LEU A 180 5.78 -17.05 9.78
N THR A 181 5.17 -16.30 10.69
CA THR A 181 4.38 -16.81 11.80
C THR A 181 3.16 -15.92 12.00
N GLN A 182 2.30 -16.21 12.97
CA GLN A 182 1.15 -15.35 13.29
C GLN A 182 1.55 -13.92 13.71
N LYS A 183 2.80 -13.69 14.11
CA LYS A 183 3.29 -12.42 14.64
C LYS A 183 4.54 -11.89 13.93
N LEU A 184 5.23 -12.72 13.18
CA LEU A 184 6.45 -12.35 12.47
C LEU A 184 6.15 -12.15 10.99
N ILE A 185 6.32 -10.93 10.52
CA ILE A 185 6.03 -10.51 9.15
C ILE A 185 7.35 -10.12 8.49
N PHE A 186 7.57 -10.64 7.31
CA PHE A 186 8.71 -10.39 6.46
C PHE A 186 8.26 -9.55 5.27
N LYS A 187 8.84 -8.38 5.08
CA LYS A 187 8.45 -7.44 4.02
C LYS A 187 9.62 -7.14 3.09
N PRO A 188 9.83 -7.90 2.01
CA PRO A 188 10.68 -7.46 0.92
C PRO A 188 10.05 -6.24 0.24
N TYR A 189 10.88 -5.26 -0.12
CA TYR A 189 10.46 -4.07 -0.85
C TYR A 189 11.50 -3.60 -1.85
N LEU A 190 11.03 -2.92 -2.88
CA LEU A 190 11.84 -2.32 -3.94
C LEU A 190 11.28 -0.94 -4.27
N ASP A 191 12.13 0.08 -4.17
CA ASP A 191 11.82 1.45 -4.53
C ASP A 191 12.73 1.88 -5.68
N ILE A 192 12.16 2.45 -6.72
CA ILE A 192 12.86 2.95 -7.91
C ILE A 192 12.41 4.38 -8.18
N ASN A 193 13.35 5.26 -8.45
CA ASN A 193 13.09 6.61 -8.93
C ASN A 193 13.88 6.88 -10.20
N VAL A 194 13.18 7.27 -11.26
CA VAL A 194 13.73 7.62 -12.56
C VAL A 194 13.44 9.09 -12.85
N ILE A 195 14.46 9.86 -13.16
CA ILE A 195 14.34 11.26 -13.57
C ILE A 195 14.41 11.31 -15.11
N PHE A 196 13.37 11.85 -15.73
CA PHE A 196 13.35 12.07 -17.19
C PHE A 196 13.92 13.44 -17.55
N SER A 197 13.55 14.47 -16.78
CA SER A 197 14.02 15.83 -16.94
C SER A 197 14.05 16.53 -15.60
N ASP A 198 15.04 17.39 -15.37
CA ASP A 198 15.16 18.23 -14.20
C ASP A 198 16.08 19.41 -14.51
N ASP A 199 15.50 20.58 -14.75
CA ASP A 199 16.21 21.82 -15.03
C ASP A 199 16.23 22.76 -13.80
N SER A 200 15.97 22.19 -12.61
CA SER A 200 15.96 22.94 -11.35
C SER A 200 17.36 23.35 -10.88
N ASN A 201 17.43 24.30 -9.97
CA ASN A 201 18.67 24.72 -9.33
C ASN A 201 19.38 23.57 -8.56
N TYR A 202 18.65 22.53 -8.19
CA TYR A 202 19.16 21.31 -7.53
C TYR A 202 18.92 20.07 -8.38
N ALA A 203 19.18 20.19 -9.68
CA ALA A 203 18.92 19.16 -10.67
C ALA A 203 19.59 17.82 -10.35
N LYS A 204 18.80 16.76 -10.43
CA LYS A 204 19.28 15.38 -10.33
C LYS A 204 19.64 14.87 -11.71
N LYS A 205 20.61 13.96 -11.79
CA LYS A 205 20.99 13.32 -13.06
C LYS A 205 19.82 12.54 -13.64
N SER A 206 19.56 12.78 -14.89
CA SER A 206 18.55 12.03 -15.66
C SER A 206 18.83 10.53 -15.72
N SER A 207 17.80 9.70 -15.91
CA SER A 207 17.80 8.24 -15.91
C SER A 207 17.48 7.67 -14.51
N LEU A 208 17.93 6.46 -14.18
CA LEU A 208 17.77 5.84 -12.87
C LEU A 208 18.48 6.68 -11.79
N SER A 209 17.72 7.41 -10.99
CA SER A 209 18.25 8.32 -9.99
C SER A 209 18.56 7.62 -8.68
N THR A 210 17.56 6.91 -8.15
CA THR A 210 17.72 6.14 -6.92
C THR A 210 17.05 4.77 -7.05
N THR A 211 17.63 3.78 -6.40
CA THR A 211 17.02 2.46 -6.22
C THR A 211 17.32 1.97 -4.82
N GLN A 212 16.34 1.43 -4.14
CA GLN A 212 16.52 0.79 -2.84
C GLN A 212 15.84 -0.57 -2.86
N LEU A 213 16.60 -1.61 -2.58
CA LEU A 213 16.09 -2.96 -2.36
C LEU A 213 16.29 -3.30 -0.89
N GLY A 214 15.23 -3.64 -0.20
CA GLY A 214 15.30 -3.87 1.23
C GLY A 214 14.43 -5.01 1.71
N LEU A 215 14.63 -5.29 2.99
CA LEU A 215 13.99 -6.34 3.72
C LEU A 215 13.71 -5.90 5.14
N GLU A 216 12.45 -5.66 5.43
CA GLU A 216 11.96 -5.33 6.74
C GLU A 216 11.41 -6.57 7.44
N THR A 217 11.75 -6.75 8.69
CA THR A 217 11.22 -7.82 9.53
C THR A 217 10.50 -7.23 10.72
N ARG A 218 9.18 -7.35 10.73
CA ARG A 218 8.28 -6.80 11.75
C ARG A 218 7.82 -7.86 12.73
N TYR A 219 7.73 -7.49 14.00
CA TYR A 219 7.08 -8.28 15.03
C TYR A 219 5.79 -7.64 15.51
N GLU A 220 4.66 -8.30 15.29
CA GLU A 220 3.34 -7.82 15.71
C GLU A 220 3.14 -8.06 17.22
N ILE A 221 3.39 -7.03 18.04
CA ILE A 221 3.04 -7.08 19.47
C ILE A 221 1.51 -7.16 19.58
N ASN A 222 0.84 -6.29 18.84
CA ASN A 222 -0.61 -6.27 18.63
C ASN A 222 -0.90 -5.66 17.26
N LYS A 223 -2.18 -5.62 16.82
CA LYS A 223 -2.58 -5.10 15.51
C LYS A 223 -2.24 -3.63 15.26
N LYS A 224 -1.90 -2.88 16.32
CA LYS A 224 -1.62 -1.45 16.25
C LYS A 224 -0.15 -1.10 16.39
N VAL A 225 0.67 -1.97 16.95
CA VAL A 225 2.08 -1.66 17.30
C VAL A 225 2.98 -2.79 16.83
N MET A 226 3.92 -2.45 15.95
CA MET A 226 4.84 -3.39 15.30
C MET A 226 6.24 -2.80 15.25
N PRO A 227 7.14 -3.11 16.19
CA PRO A 227 8.57 -2.84 16.03
C PRO A 227 9.14 -3.69 14.90
N PHE A 228 10.19 -3.18 14.24
CA PHE A 228 10.84 -3.87 13.15
C PHE A 228 12.33 -3.57 13.06
N VAL A 229 13.03 -4.40 12.31
CA VAL A 229 14.38 -4.17 11.83
C VAL A 229 14.36 -4.13 10.31
N ASP A 230 15.21 -3.29 9.72
CA ASP A 230 15.29 -3.07 8.28
C ASP A 230 16.76 -3.17 7.82
N VAL A 231 16.96 -3.85 6.70
CA VAL A 231 18.23 -3.94 6.00
C VAL A 231 17.99 -3.67 4.53
N ALA A 232 18.72 -2.70 3.97
CA ALA A 232 18.54 -2.31 2.58
C ALA A 232 19.87 -2.09 1.87
N TYR A 233 19.82 -2.21 0.55
CA TYR A 233 20.87 -1.82 -0.36
C TYR A 233 20.35 -0.70 -1.26
N GLY A 234 21.02 0.45 -1.19
CA GLY A 234 20.67 1.66 -1.92
C GLY A 234 21.67 1.97 -3.03
N TYR A 235 21.16 2.51 -4.13
CA TYR A 235 21.92 3.13 -5.19
C TYR A 235 21.41 4.57 -5.38
N ASN A 236 22.34 5.52 -5.47
CA ASN A 236 22.06 6.92 -5.79
C ASN A 236 23.00 7.36 -6.90
N LYS A 237 22.45 7.88 -8.01
CA LYS A 237 23.23 8.33 -9.17
C LYS A 237 23.98 9.65 -8.90
N GLY A 238 23.51 10.42 -7.92
CA GLY A 238 24.05 11.73 -7.59
C GLY A 238 23.38 12.87 -8.35
N SER A 239 23.96 14.07 -8.20
CA SER A 239 23.43 15.33 -8.67
C SER A 239 24.24 15.91 -9.82
N GLU A 240 23.60 16.72 -10.69
CA GLU A 240 24.27 17.54 -11.68
C GLU A 240 24.98 18.72 -11.02
N GLU A 241 25.96 19.31 -11.68
CA GLU A 241 26.56 20.57 -11.26
C GLU A 241 25.68 21.75 -11.67
N THR A 242 25.36 22.60 -10.72
CA THR A 242 24.60 23.83 -10.94
C THR A 242 25.26 25.00 -10.20
N ALA A 243 24.68 26.19 -10.28
CA ALA A 243 25.15 27.33 -9.51
C ALA A 243 25.00 27.16 -7.99
N TRP A 244 24.13 26.21 -7.55
CA TRP A 244 23.70 26.03 -6.17
C TRP A 244 24.09 24.68 -5.57
N GLN A 245 24.60 23.74 -6.39
CA GLN A 245 25.07 22.45 -5.91
C GLN A 245 26.28 21.96 -6.67
N GLN A 246 27.14 21.23 -5.98
CA GLN A 246 28.28 20.56 -6.61
C GLN A 246 27.86 19.25 -7.25
N HIS A 247 28.59 18.88 -8.30
CA HIS A 247 28.45 17.56 -8.90
C HIS A 247 28.73 16.47 -7.86
N SER A 248 27.86 15.48 -7.77
CA SER A 248 28.13 14.29 -6.99
C SER A 248 28.16 13.03 -7.86
N SER A 249 29.05 12.12 -7.53
CA SER A 249 29.16 10.82 -8.20
C SER A 249 28.14 9.83 -7.68
N SER A 250 27.91 8.78 -8.43
CA SER A 250 27.06 7.68 -7.97
C SER A 250 27.65 6.98 -6.73
N LYS A 251 26.80 6.67 -5.77
CA LYS A 251 27.13 5.98 -4.54
C LYS A 251 26.19 4.78 -4.35
N ASN A 252 26.78 3.67 -3.92
CA ASN A 252 26.02 2.55 -3.37
C ASN A 252 26.21 2.54 -1.85
N GLU A 253 25.20 2.18 -1.13
CA GLU A 253 25.25 2.11 0.33
C GLU A 253 24.44 0.95 0.87
N ARG A 254 24.89 0.38 1.98
CA ARG A 254 24.12 -0.57 2.76
C ARG A 254 23.56 0.16 3.96
N LEU A 255 22.24 0.02 4.13
CA LEU A 255 21.50 0.64 5.21
C LEU A 255 21.00 -0.45 6.14
N TYR A 256 21.12 -0.21 7.43
CA TYR A 256 20.57 -1.11 8.44
C TYR A 256 20.07 -0.31 9.65
N GLY A 257 19.03 -0.79 10.25
CA GLY A 257 18.47 -0.11 11.40
C GLY A 257 17.17 -0.74 11.88
N GLY A 258 16.37 0.06 12.52
CA GLY A 258 15.11 -0.41 13.06
C GLY A 258 14.15 0.74 13.32
N GLY A 259 12.90 0.38 13.56
CA GLY A 259 11.84 1.34 13.74
C GLY A 259 10.62 0.74 14.41
N ILE A 260 9.56 1.53 14.36
CA ILE A 260 8.28 1.17 14.89
C ILE A 260 7.17 1.63 13.94
N ARG A 261 6.20 0.76 13.71
CA ARG A 261 5.00 1.04 12.93
C ARG A 261 3.78 1.05 13.83
N PHE A 262 2.94 2.07 13.66
CA PHE A 262 1.64 2.19 14.29
C PHE A 262 0.54 2.14 13.22
N LYS A 263 -0.56 1.45 13.52
CA LYS A 263 -1.74 1.34 12.66
C LYS A 263 -3.02 1.63 13.46
N PHE A 264 -3.86 2.54 12.91
CA PHE A 264 -5.09 2.98 13.55
C PHE A 264 -6.29 2.79 12.63
#